data_90130e74ff4454423d46d1065f2ec608
#
_entry.id   90130e74ff4454423d46d1065f2ec608
#
_cell.length_a   1.000
_cell.length_b   1.000
_cell.length_c   1.000
_cell.angle_alpha   90.00
_cell.angle_beta   90.00
_cell.angle_gamma   90.00
#
_symmetry.space_group_name_H-M   'P 1'
#
loop_
_entity.id
_entity.type
_entity.pdbx_description
1 polymer ?
#
loop_
_entity_poly.entity_id
_entity_poly.type
_entity_poly.pdbx_seq_one_letter_code
_entity_poly.pdbx_strand_id
1 'polypeptide(L)'
;MRRRRLRAWGLLAGALLLALAALASLALGSRPVPLAVTLDALQAVDPHDDRHLVVRELRLPRTLVALLAGAALGVAGALMQALTRNPLAEPGLLGINAGAALAVIVGVALFDLASMGQYLGCAFLGAGLAGIAVFLLGQARETGTNPVRLVLAGAGLSVMLASLTGIIVLNAPPEVFDRFRHWAAGSLSGSGFALLGWPGLAIGAGLATAFALAARLNALALGQEIGRALGVDLRLTWLLACLAVMLLAGAATALAGPIAFVGLVAPHLARLLAGPDQRWILPFSALIAAGLLLGADILGRLLAAPTEIAAGIVALLLGGPAFIVLVRRFRLSRL
;
A
#
# COMPACT_ATOMS: atom_id res chain seq x y z
N MET A 1 -11.56 -30.25 -5.18
CA MET A 1 -10.17 -30.27 -5.71
C MET A 1 -9.97 -29.36 -6.94
N ARG A 2 -10.85 -29.36 -7.96
CA ARG A 2 -10.71 -28.58 -9.22
C ARG A 2 -10.57 -27.05 -8.98
N ARG A 3 -11.40 -26.44 -8.12
CA ARG A 3 -11.32 -24.99 -7.79
C ARG A 3 -10.00 -24.60 -7.13
N ARG A 4 -9.42 -25.44 -6.26
CA ARG A 4 -8.13 -25.18 -5.59
C ARG A 4 -6.99 -25.16 -6.60
N ARG A 5 -6.99 -26.10 -7.56
CA ARG A 5 -6.00 -26.14 -8.66
C ARG A 5 -6.12 -24.93 -9.56
N LEU A 6 -7.34 -24.51 -9.94
CA LEU A 6 -7.55 -23.31 -10.76
C LEU A 6 -7.02 -22.03 -10.07
N ARG A 7 -7.26 -21.88 -8.76
CA ARG A 7 -6.73 -20.74 -7.98
C ARG A 7 -5.20 -20.77 -7.92
N ALA A 8 -4.59 -21.94 -7.71
CA ALA A 8 -3.13 -22.08 -7.71
C ALA A 8 -2.53 -21.72 -9.08
N TRP A 9 -3.12 -22.20 -10.18
CA TRP A 9 -2.69 -21.80 -11.53
C TRP A 9 -2.90 -20.30 -11.78
N GLY A 10 -3.98 -19.71 -11.27
CA GLY A 10 -4.21 -18.27 -11.35
C GLY A 10 -3.14 -17.44 -10.62
N LEU A 11 -2.70 -17.90 -9.43
CA LEU A 11 -1.58 -17.25 -8.71
C LEU A 11 -0.27 -17.38 -9.47
N LEU A 12 0.03 -18.56 -10.02
CA LEU A 12 1.24 -18.77 -10.82
C LEU A 12 1.25 -17.89 -12.07
N ALA A 13 0.13 -17.84 -12.80
CA ALA A 13 -0.02 -16.97 -13.96
C ALA A 13 0.13 -15.49 -13.57
N GLY A 14 -0.50 -15.07 -12.46
CA GLY A 14 -0.37 -13.70 -11.94
C GLY A 14 1.07 -13.37 -11.52
N ALA A 15 1.77 -14.29 -10.88
CA ALA A 15 3.17 -14.11 -10.51
C ALA A 15 4.09 -14.01 -11.74
N LEU A 16 3.84 -14.82 -12.78
CA LEU A 16 4.56 -14.74 -14.05
C LEU A 16 4.32 -13.41 -14.74
N LEU A 17 3.06 -12.96 -14.83
CA LEU A 17 2.73 -11.65 -15.40
C LEU A 17 3.38 -10.50 -14.63
N LEU A 18 3.41 -10.59 -13.30
CA LEU A 18 4.09 -9.58 -12.46
C LEU A 18 5.60 -9.59 -12.68
N ALA A 19 6.23 -10.75 -12.83
CA ALA A 19 7.65 -10.87 -13.17
C ALA A 19 7.96 -10.25 -14.55
N LEU A 20 7.13 -10.51 -15.55
CA LEU A 20 7.26 -9.88 -16.86
C LEU A 20 7.07 -8.36 -16.80
N ALA A 21 6.10 -7.87 -16.02
CA ALA A 21 5.91 -6.44 -15.81
C ALA A 21 7.10 -5.82 -15.07
N ALA A 22 7.72 -6.53 -14.11
CA ALA A 22 8.93 -6.08 -13.42
C ALA A 22 10.11 -5.97 -14.39
N LEU A 23 10.32 -6.94 -15.27
CA LEU A 23 11.33 -6.86 -16.34
C LEU A 23 11.04 -5.70 -17.28
N ALA A 24 9.79 -5.50 -17.69
CA ALA A 24 9.38 -4.36 -18.50
C ALA A 24 9.67 -3.03 -17.80
N SER A 25 9.46 -2.93 -16.48
CA SER A 25 9.76 -1.76 -15.67
C SER A 25 11.27 -1.40 -15.69
N LEU A 26 12.14 -2.39 -15.77
CA LEU A 26 13.59 -2.17 -15.86
C LEU A 26 14.02 -1.65 -17.25
N ALA A 27 13.35 -2.10 -18.30
CA ALA A 27 13.65 -1.69 -19.68
C ALA A 27 12.98 -0.35 -20.06
N LEU A 28 11.70 -0.18 -19.66
CA LEU A 28 10.87 0.97 -20.01
C LEU A 28 11.05 2.14 -19.03
N GLY A 29 10.97 3.37 -19.53
CA GLY A 29 11.05 4.59 -18.72
C GLY A 29 11.24 5.80 -19.60
N SER A 30 11.51 6.97 -19.00
CA SER A 30 11.74 8.24 -19.69
C SER A 30 12.93 8.16 -20.70
N ARG A 31 13.89 7.26 -20.46
CA ARG A 31 14.95 6.88 -21.40
C ARG A 31 14.91 5.36 -21.58
N PRO A 32 14.48 4.83 -22.73
CA PRO A 32 14.38 3.39 -22.95
C PRO A 32 15.78 2.75 -22.96
N VAL A 33 15.91 1.61 -22.27
CA VAL A 33 17.13 0.80 -22.27
C VAL A 33 16.81 -0.51 -23.00
N PRO A 34 17.60 -0.92 -24.00
CA PRO A 34 17.40 -2.19 -24.70
C PRO A 34 17.35 -3.37 -23.74
N LEU A 35 16.47 -4.36 -24.01
CA LEU A 35 16.30 -5.50 -23.12
C LEU A 35 17.57 -6.30 -22.91
N ALA A 36 18.42 -6.44 -23.96
CA ALA A 36 19.71 -7.10 -23.86
C ALA A 36 20.61 -6.41 -22.82
N VAL A 37 20.75 -5.07 -22.90
CA VAL A 37 21.54 -4.28 -21.95
C VAL A 37 20.93 -4.36 -20.53
N THR A 38 19.59 -4.41 -20.42
CA THR A 38 18.91 -4.58 -19.12
C THR A 38 19.26 -5.92 -18.49
N LEU A 39 19.28 -7.01 -19.26
CA LEU A 39 19.64 -8.35 -18.79
C LEU A 39 21.13 -8.44 -18.44
N ASP A 40 22.00 -7.83 -19.23
CA ASP A 40 23.44 -7.75 -18.95
C ASP A 40 23.70 -6.99 -17.65
N ALA A 41 23.02 -5.86 -17.44
CA ALA A 41 23.11 -5.08 -16.18
C ALA A 41 22.68 -5.87 -14.94
N LEU A 42 21.77 -6.84 -15.07
CA LEU A 42 21.35 -7.70 -13.95
C LEU A 42 22.36 -8.80 -13.65
N GLN A 43 23.11 -9.30 -14.68
CA GLN A 43 24.08 -10.38 -14.52
C GLN A 43 25.47 -9.85 -14.14
N ALA A 44 25.97 -8.86 -14.86
CA ALA A 44 27.28 -8.29 -14.64
C ALA A 44 27.22 -6.77 -14.84
N VAL A 45 27.46 -6.01 -13.75
CA VAL A 45 27.44 -4.54 -13.82
C VAL A 45 28.74 -4.03 -14.42
N ASP A 46 28.64 -3.30 -15.52
CA ASP A 46 29.73 -2.45 -16.00
C ASP A 46 29.59 -1.06 -15.38
N PRO A 47 30.51 -0.64 -14.48
CA PRO A 47 30.45 0.68 -13.84
C PRO A 47 30.68 1.85 -14.82
N HIS A 48 31.17 1.57 -16.02
CA HIS A 48 31.44 2.57 -17.06
C HIS A 48 30.28 2.72 -18.06
N ASP A 49 29.26 1.86 -18.01
CA ASP A 49 28.04 2.01 -18.81
C ASP A 49 26.93 2.66 -17.97
N ASP A 50 26.63 3.94 -18.25
CA ASP A 50 25.55 4.70 -17.59
C ASP A 50 24.21 3.96 -17.63
N ARG A 51 23.93 3.15 -18.66
CA ARG A 51 22.68 2.39 -18.79
C ARG A 51 22.60 1.29 -17.75
N HIS A 52 23.72 0.63 -17.41
CA HIS A 52 23.82 -0.37 -16.36
C HIS A 52 23.55 0.28 -14.99
N LEU A 53 24.13 1.46 -14.73
CA LEU A 53 23.88 2.22 -13.50
C LEU A 53 22.42 2.64 -13.38
N VAL A 54 21.80 3.13 -14.46
CA VAL A 54 20.36 3.48 -14.47
C VAL A 54 19.49 2.27 -14.14
N VAL A 55 19.78 1.10 -14.71
CA VAL A 55 19.00 -0.12 -14.43
C VAL A 55 19.20 -0.55 -12.98
N ARG A 56 20.42 -0.59 -12.48
CA ARG A 56 20.77 -1.17 -11.20
C ARG A 56 20.46 -0.24 -10.01
N GLU A 57 20.86 1.03 -10.12
CA GLU A 57 20.78 1.96 -8.99
C GLU A 57 19.46 2.74 -8.93
N LEU A 58 18.78 2.91 -10.07
CA LEU A 58 17.55 3.70 -10.11
C LEU A 58 16.30 2.83 -10.33
N ARG A 59 16.32 1.97 -11.38
CA ARG A 59 15.10 1.25 -11.76
C ARG A 59 14.84 0.00 -10.93
N LEU A 60 15.87 -0.75 -10.59
CA LEU A 60 15.71 -1.98 -9.81
C LEU A 60 15.17 -1.69 -8.39
N PRO A 61 15.75 -0.75 -7.59
CA PRO A 61 15.19 -0.40 -6.29
C PRO A 61 13.75 0.14 -6.40
N ARG A 62 13.49 1.01 -7.39
CA ARG A 62 12.16 1.57 -7.66
C ARG A 62 11.13 0.48 -7.97
N THR A 63 11.49 -0.49 -8.80
CA THR A 63 10.64 -1.65 -9.13
C THR A 63 10.36 -2.48 -7.87
N LEU A 64 11.37 -2.73 -7.04
CA LEU A 64 11.20 -3.46 -5.77
C LEU A 64 10.29 -2.71 -4.79
N VAL A 65 10.45 -1.39 -4.67
CA VAL A 65 9.54 -0.55 -3.86
C VAL A 65 8.11 -0.64 -4.39
N ALA A 66 7.89 -0.55 -5.72
CA ALA A 66 6.56 -0.69 -6.31
C ALA A 66 5.92 -2.04 -5.96
N LEU A 67 6.68 -3.13 -6.06
CA LEU A 67 6.20 -4.48 -5.74
C LEU A 67 5.86 -4.63 -4.26
N LEU A 68 6.76 -4.20 -3.37
CA LEU A 68 6.59 -4.31 -1.93
C LEU A 68 5.47 -3.41 -1.41
N ALA A 69 5.47 -2.12 -1.79
CA ALA A 69 4.43 -1.18 -1.36
C ALA A 69 3.06 -1.55 -1.93
N GLY A 70 3.00 -1.97 -3.21
CA GLY A 70 1.77 -2.44 -3.82
C GLY A 70 1.22 -3.67 -3.09
N ALA A 71 2.03 -4.71 -2.89
CA ALA A 71 1.61 -5.91 -2.16
C ALA A 71 1.15 -5.59 -0.74
N ALA A 72 1.86 -4.71 -0.03
CA ALA A 72 1.51 -4.27 1.32
C ALA A 72 0.15 -3.56 1.34
N LEU A 73 -0.09 -2.59 0.44
CA LEU A 73 -1.36 -1.88 0.34
C LEU A 73 -2.52 -2.82 -0.01
N GLY A 74 -2.31 -3.76 -0.94
CA GLY A 74 -3.32 -4.74 -1.32
C GLY A 74 -3.76 -5.63 -0.17
N VAL A 75 -2.79 -6.16 0.60
CA VAL A 75 -3.08 -7.01 1.78
C VAL A 75 -3.67 -6.18 2.91
N ALA A 76 -3.15 -4.98 3.19
CA ALA A 76 -3.73 -4.07 4.18
C ALA A 76 -5.19 -3.73 3.87
N GLY A 77 -5.51 -3.47 2.58
CA GLY A 77 -6.88 -3.26 2.12
C GLY A 77 -7.78 -4.48 2.35
N ALA A 78 -7.29 -5.68 2.03
CA ALA A 78 -8.04 -6.91 2.26
C ALA A 78 -8.35 -7.14 3.76
N LEU A 79 -7.38 -6.86 4.64
CA LEU A 79 -7.57 -6.91 6.08
C LEU A 79 -8.62 -5.90 6.55
N MET A 80 -8.54 -4.64 6.11
CA MET A 80 -9.50 -3.60 6.46
C MET A 80 -10.91 -3.96 6.03
N GLN A 81 -11.08 -4.46 4.81
CA GLN A 81 -12.38 -4.90 4.31
C GLN A 81 -12.93 -6.11 5.08
N ALA A 82 -12.07 -7.05 5.50
CA ALA A 82 -12.48 -8.18 6.33
C ALA A 82 -12.87 -7.76 7.74
N LEU A 83 -12.10 -6.88 8.39
CA LEU A 83 -12.35 -6.37 9.74
C LEU A 83 -13.63 -5.56 9.81
N THR A 84 -13.80 -4.63 8.89
CA THR A 84 -14.95 -3.70 8.89
C THR A 84 -16.18 -4.31 8.24
N ARG A 85 -16.08 -5.46 7.59
CA ARG A 85 -17.11 -6.06 6.74
C ARG A 85 -17.68 -5.07 5.74
N ASN A 86 -16.82 -4.18 5.27
CA ASN A 86 -17.18 -3.17 4.31
C ASN A 86 -16.22 -3.31 3.10
N PRO A 87 -16.73 -3.65 1.91
CA PRO A 87 -15.91 -3.79 0.71
C PRO A 87 -15.29 -2.47 0.25
N LEU A 88 -15.73 -1.34 0.79
CA LEU A 88 -15.23 0.00 0.50
C LEU A 88 -14.16 0.47 1.51
N ALA A 89 -13.82 -0.36 2.49
CA ALA A 89 -12.79 0.01 3.45
C ALA A 89 -11.40 -0.03 2.83
N GLU A 90 -10.59 0.98 3.17
CA GLU A 90 -9.19 1.08 2.77
C GLU A 90 -8.28 1.33 4.00
N PRO A 91 -6.97 1.09 3.89
CA PRO A 91 -6.06 1.27 5.03
C PRO A 91 -6.02 2.70 5.59
N GLY A 92 -6.29 3.69 4.74
CA GLY A 92 -6.35 5.12 5.13
C GLY A 92 -7.38 5.42 6.22
N LEU A 93 -8.41 4.57 6.38
CA LEU A 93 -9.41 4.71 7.45
C LEU A 93 -8.82 4.60 8.88
N LEU A 94 -7.60 4.11 9.04
CA LEU A 94 -6.87 4.15 10.31
C LEU A 94 -6.09 5.46 10.52
N GLY A 95 -6.28 6.48 9.69
CA GLY A 95 -5.55 7.74 9.79
C GLY A 95 -4.07 7.67 9.38
N ILE A 96 -3.62 6.53 8.85
CA ILE A 96 -2.22 6.23 8.54
C ILE A 96 -1.62 7.30 7.61
N ASN A 97 -2.30 7.60 6.49
CA ASN A 97 -1.80 8.59 5.52
C ASN A 97 -1.78 10.02 6.10
N ALA A 98 -2.80 10.39 6.88
CA ALA A 98 -2.85 11.72 7.51
C ALA A 98 -1.79 11.88 8.60
N GLY A 99 -1.57 10.84 9.41
CA GLY A 99 -0.50 10.82 10.42
C GLY A 99 0.89 10.89 9.79
N ALA A 100 1.13 10.12 8.73
CA ALA A 100 2.37 10.19 7.97
C ALA A 100 2.60 11.59 7.38
N ALA A 101 1.57 12.18 6.76
CA ALA A 101 1.65 13.51 6.16
C ALA A 101 1.98 14.59 7.20
N LEU A 102 1.31 14.59 8.34
CA LEU A 102 1.61 15.52 9.42
C LEU A 102 3.04 15.36 9.94
N ALA A 103 3.48 14.13 10.18
CA ALA A 103 4.82 13.88 10.68
C ALA A 103 5.91 14.31 9.70
N VAL A 104 5.71 14.07 8.39
CA VAL A 104 6.65 14.51 7.35
C VAL A 104 6.70 16.03 7.25
N ILE A 105 5.55 16.74 7.19
CA ILE A 105 5.57 18.20 7.09
C ILE A 105 6.18 18.85 8.34
N VAL A 106 5.91 18.32 9.52
CA VAL A 106 6.55 18.76 10.77
C VAL A 106 8.05 18.51 10.71
N GLY A 107 8.49 17.36 10.24
CA GLY A 107 9.89 17.02 10.05
C GLY A 107 10.61 17.97 9.09
N VAL A 108 9.98 18.29 7.95
CA VAL A 108 10.54 19.22 6.96
C VAL A 108 10.56 20.65 7.51
N ALA A 109 9.47 21.09 8.16
CA ALA A 109 9.32 22.48 8.61
C ALA A 109 10.16 22.82 9.83
N LEU A 110 10.31 21.90 10.81
CA LEU A 110 10.96 22.17 12.09
C LEU A 110 12.40 21.63 12.17
N PHE A 111 12.72 20.58 11.41
CA PHE A 111 14.02 19.90 11.49
C PHE A 111 14.79 19.97 10.15
N ASP A 112 14.28 20.72 9.16
CA ASP A 112 14.87 20.88 7.82
C ASP A 112 15.24 19.54 7.16
N LEU A 113 14.41 18.53 7.34
CA LEU A 113 14.64 17.23 6.73
C LEU A 113 14.59 17.37 5.21
N ALA A 114 15.57 16.78 4.51
CA ALA A 114 15.73 16.95 3.07
C ALA A 114 15.84 15.62 2.29
N SER A 115 16.09 14.51 2.97
CA SER A 115 16.31 13.22 2.33
C SER A 115 15.11 12.28 2.46
N MET A 116 14.91 11.43 1.45
CA MET A 116 13.85 10.42 1.45
C MET A 116 13.96 9.46 2.64
N GLY A 117 15.18 9.12 3.07
CA GLY A 117 15.39 8.26 4.25
C GLY A 117 14.91 8.88 5.57
N GLN A 118 15.04 10.21 5.71
CA GLN A 118 14.53 10.95 6.87
C GLN A 118 12.99 11.01 6.85
N TYR A 119 12.39 11.28 5.69
CA TYR A 119 10.92 11.27 5.55
C TYR A 119 10.32 9.90 5.88
N LEU A 120 11.01 8.83 5.51
CA LEU A 120 10.60 7.45 5.74
C LEU A 120 10.41 7.15 7.23
N GLY A 121 11.34 7.56 8.09
CA GLY A 121 11.22 7.42 9.55
C GLY A 121 10.05 8.22 10.11
N CYS A 122 9.94 9.50 9.74
CA CYS A 122 8.85 10.38 10.17
C CYS A 122 7.48 9.85 9.71
N ALA A 123 7.36 9.46 8.43
CA ALA A 123 6.13 8.94 7.88
C ALA A 123 5.66 7.67 8.60
N PHE A 124 6.57 6.73 8.84
CA PHE A 124 6.25 5.47 9.53
C PHE A 124 5.83 5.70 10.97
N LEU A 125 6.54 6.57 11.71
CA LEU A 125 6.19 6.93 13.08
C LEU A 125 4.83 7.64 13.14
N GLY A 126 4.60 8.62 12.27
CA GLY A 126 3.32 9.34 12.18
C GLY A 126 2.16 8.42 11.83
N ALA A 127 2.36 7.52 10.87
CA ALA A 127 1.40 6.49 10.51
C ALA A 127 1.06 5.56 11.68
N GLY A 128 2.09 5.09 12.39
CA GLY A 128 1.94 4.21 13.55
C GLY A 128 1.20 4.90 14.71
N LEU A 129 1.60 6.13 15.06
CA LEU A 129 0.95 6.90 16.12
C LEU A 129 -0.53 7.18 15.81
N ALA A 130 -0.83 7.58 14.57
CA ALA A 130 -2.22 7.79 14.15
C ALA A 130 -3.02 6.49 14.21
N GLY A 131 -2.47 5.38 13.71
CA GLY A 131 -3.13 4.07 13.77
C GLY A 131 -3.40 3.60 15.20
N ILE A 132 -2.43 3.79 16.12
CA ILE A 132 -2.61 3.48 17.55
C ILE A 132 -3.70 4.37 18.15
N ALA A 133 -3.69 5.68 17.88
CA ALA A 133 -4.70 6.60 18.38
C ALA A 133 -6.10 6.21 17.91
N VAL A 134 -6.27 5.89 16.61
CA VAL A 134 -7.55 5.42 16.06
C VAL A 134 -7.98 4.11 16.70
N PHE A 135 -7.06 3.17 16.89
CA PHE A 135 -7.37 1.90 17.55
C PHE A 135 -7.84 2.11 18.99
N LEU A 136 -7.15 2.94 19.77
CA LEU A 136 -7.53 3.25 21.16
C LEU A 136 -8.85 4.00 21.24
N LEU A 137 -9.09 5.01 20.39
CA LEU A 137 -10.34 5.76 20.33
C LEU A 137 -11.51 4.89 19.89
N GLY A 138 -11.29 4.01 18.91
CA GLY A 138 -12.31 3.09 18.40
C GLY A 138 -12.72 2.00 19.39
N GLN A 139 -11.85 1.67 20.37
CA GLN A 139 -12.10 0.65 21.39
C GLN A 139 -12.50 1.22 22.77
N ALA A 140 -12.49 2.54 22.95
CA ALA A 140 -12.80 3.16 24.24
C ALA A 140 -14.20 2.76 24.72
N ARG A 141 -14.27 2.11 25.89
CA ARG A 141 -15.48 1.76 26.67
C ARG A 141 -16.26 0.49 26.33
N GLU A 142 -15.82 -0.40 25.43
CA GLU A 142 -16.58 -1.64 25.18
C GLU A 142 -15.73 -2.91 25.25
N THR A 143 -16.38 -4.02 25.64
CA THR A 143 -15.81 -5.37 25.66
C THR A 143 -15.76 -6.04 24.29
N GLY A 144 -16.18 -5.34 23.22
CA GLY A 144 -16.27 -5.87 21.85
C GLY A 144 -15.62 -4.98 20.82
N THR A 145 -15.38 -5.53 19.63
CA THR A 145 -14.82 -4.83 18.48
C THR A 145 -15.97 -4.21 17.66
N ASN A 146 -15.98 -2.88 17.54
CA ASN A 146 -17.01 -2.17 16.77
C ASN A 146 -16.39 -1.53 15.52
N PRO A 147 -16.65 -2.07 14.31
CA PRO A 147 -16.10 -1.54 13.06
C PRO A 147 -16.49 -0.09 12.79
N VAL A 148 -17.72 0.29 13.13
CA VAL A 148 -18.23 1.65 12.86
C VAL A 148 -17.48 2.68 13.70
N ARG A 149 -17.19 2.39 14.96
CA ARG A 149 -16.42 3.30 15.83
C ARG A 149 -14.99 3.46 15.34
N LEU A 150 -14.35 2.37 14.88
CA LEU A 150 -13.00 2.43 14.32
C LEU A 150 -12.97 3.37 13.09
N VAL A 151 -13.94 3.23 12.18
CA VAL A 151 -14.05 4.08 10.99
C VAL A 151 -14.32 5.54 11.35
N LEU A 152 -15.24 5.79 12.28
CA LEU A 152 -15.55 7.16 12.72
C LEU A 152 -14.37 7.82 13.45
N ALA A 153 -13.68 7.09 14.32
CA ALA A 153 -12.46 7.58 14.98
C ALA A 153 -11.37 7.90 13.96
N GLY A 154 -11.18 7.02 12.98
CA GLY A 154 -10.21 7.23 11.90
C GLY A 154 -10.55 8.41 11.01
N ALA A 155 -11.81 8.57 10.62
CA ALA A 155 -12.27 9.71 9.84
C ALA A 155 -12.08 11.03 10.60
N GLY A 156 -12.52 11.11 11.86
CA GLY A 156 -12.36 12.30 12.71
C GLY A 156 -10.90 12.68 12.92
N LEU A 157 -10.05 11.69 13.26
CA LEU A 157 -8.62 11.94 13.44
C LEU A 157 -7.96 12.36 12.12
N SER A 158 -8.31 11.74 10.99
CA SER A 158 -7.74 12.09 9.68
C SER A 158 -8.05 13.53 9.31
N VAL A 159 -9.28 14.01 9.53
CA VAL A 159 -9.66 15.41 9.27
C VAL A 159 -8.85 16.36 10.17
N MET A 160 -8.73 16.05 11.45
CA MET A 160 -7.93 16.86 12.39
C MET A 160 -6.46 16.94 11.96
N LEU A 161 -5.83 15.79 11.66
CA LEU A 161 -4.44 15.74 11.24
C LEU A 161 -4.22 16.44 9.88
N ALA A 162 -5.17 16.29 8.93
CA ALA A 162 -5.12 16.99 7.65
C ALA A 162 -5.26 18.52 7.82
N SER A 163 -6.11 18.98 8.75
CA SER A 163 -6.24 20.41 9.08
C SER A 163 -4.94 20.98 9.68
N LEU A 164 -4.30 20.24 10.59
CA LEU A 164 -2.99 20.62 11.15
C LEU A 164 -1.92 20.68 10.05
N THR A 165 -1.89 19.67 9.18
CA THR A 165 -1.00 19.67 8.01
C THR A 165 -1.24 20.90 7.14
N GLY A 166 -2.51 21.24 6.86
CA GLY A 166 -2.89 22.41 6.08
C GLY A 166 -2.43 23.73 6.70
N ILE A 167 -2.56 23.89 8.02
CA ILE A 167 -2.07 25.07 8.74
C ILE A 167 -0.56 25.23 8.56
N ILE A 168 0.21 24.16 8.71
CA ILE A 168 1.67 24.21 8.52
C ILE A 168 2.00 24.55 7.06
N VAL A 169 1.38 23.87 6.09
CA VAL A 169 1.62 24.09 4.65
C VAL A 169 1.34 25.54 4.24
N LEU A 170 0.25 26.14 4.73
CA LEU A 170 -0.13 27.51 4.38
C LEU A 170 0.82 28.58 4.95
N ASN A 171 1.53 28.26 6.04
CA ASN A 171 2.46 29.17 6.69
C ASN A 171 3.94 28.81 6.42
N ALA A 172 4.19 27.74 5.67
CA ALA A 172 5.53 27.26 5.37
C ALA A 172 6.19 28.06 4.24
N PRO A 173 7.53 28.19 4.25
CA PRO A 173 8.29 28.69 3.11
C PRO A 173 8.04 27.84 1.85
N PRO A 174 8.16 28.45 0.63
CA PRO A 174 7.94 27.71 -0.62
C PRO A 174 8.76 26.44 -0.76
N GLU A 175 10.00 26.42 -0.26
CA GLU A 175 10.90 25.26 -0.33
C GLU A 175 10.38 24.08 0.50
N VAL A 176 9.81 24.35 1.68
CA VAL A 176 9.18 23.34 2.55
C VAL A 176 7.93 22.78 1.88
N PHE A 177 7.12 23.65 1.30
CA PHE A 177 5.93 23.26 0.54
C PHE A 177 6.29 22.36 -0.63
N ASP A 178 7.29 22.72 -1.44
CA ASP A 178 7.71 21.95 -2.62
C ASP A 178 8.24 20.56 -2.23
N ARG A 179 9.07 20.45 -1.19
CA ARG A 179 9.57 19.17 -0.67
C ARG A 179 8.42 18.27 -0.21
N PHE A 180 7.50 18.82 0.58
CA PHE A 180 6.33 18.08 1.06
C PHE A 180 5.42 17.63 -0.10
N ARG A 181 5.14 18.51 -1.05
CA ARG A 181 4.28 18.23 -2.21
C ARG A 181 4.81 17.06 -3.04
N HIS A 182 6.13 16.99 -3.27
CA HIS A 182 6.74 15.90 -4.01
C HIS A 182 6.53 14.54 -3.32
N TRP A 183 6.71 14.50 -2.00
CA TRP A 183 6.45 13.29 -1.23
C TRP A 183 4.95 12.95 -1.18
N ALA A 184 4.09 13.94 -0.93
CA ALA A 184 2.64 13.78 -0.82
C ALA A 184 1.95 13.37 -2.13
N ALA A 185 2.59 13.58 -3.27
CA ALA A 185 2.10 13.10 -4.57
C ALA A 185 2.14 11.56 -4.72
N GLY A 186 2.82 10.85 -3.84
CA GLY A 186 2.97 9.40 -3.93
C GLY A 186 3.94 8.98 -5.04
N SER A 187 5.23 9.22 -4.85
CA SER A 187 6.27 8.97 -5.84
C SER A 187 7.18 7.82 -5.44
N LEU A 188 7.59 7.03 -6.42
CA LEU A 188 8.60 5.97 -6.29
C LEU A 188 9.99 6.46 -6.74
N SER A 189 10.12 7.70 -7.22
CA SER A 189 11.41 8.28 -7.60
C SER A 189 12.28 8.54 -6.38
N GLY A 190 13.60 8.42 -6.54
CA GLY A 190 14.55 8.56 -5.44
C GLY A 190 14.64 7.33 -4.51
N SER A 191 13.99 6.22 -4.87
CA SER A 191 14.12 4.95 -4.16
C SER A 191 15.51 4.36 -4.40
N GLY A 192 16.23 4.06 -3.32
CA GLY A 192 17.49 3.33 -3.33
C GLY A 192 17.41 2.05 -2.49
N PHE A 193 18.36 1.14 -2.67
CA PHE A 193 18.41 -0.13 -1.89
C PHE A 193 18.46 0.12 -0.38
N ALA A 194 19.14 1.19 0.06
CA ALA A 194 19.23 1.55 1.48
C ALA A 194 17.85 1.80 2.14
N LEU A 195 16.85 2.20 1.35
CA LEU A 195 15.50 2.47 1.86
C LEU A 195 14.67 1.19 2.04
N LEU A 196 15.08 0.07 1.46
CA LEU A 196 14.35 -1.19 1.51
C LEU A 196 14.54 -1.99 2.82
N GLY A 197 15.56 -1.71 3.59
CA GLY A 197 15.99 -2.51 4.73
C GLY A 197 14.88 -2.75 5.75
N TRP A 198 14.72 -1.84 6.73
CA TRP A 198 13.73 -2.01 7.78
C TRP A 198 12.25 -1.93 7.31
N PRO A 199 11.89 -1.13 6.25
CA PRO A 199 10.51 -1.17 5.78
C PRO A 199 10.15 -2.50 5.14
N GLY A 200 11.10 -3.12 4.43
CA GLY A 200 10.93 -4.48 3.91
C GLY A 200 10.68 -5.51 5.02
N LEU A 201 11.39 -5.38 6.15
CA LEU A 201 11.13 -6.21 7.32
C LEU A 201 9.75 -5.95 7.94
N ALA A 202 9.33 -4.69 8.04
CA ALA A 202 8.00 -4.32 8.53
C ALA A 202 6.89 -4.89 7.62
N ILE A 203 7.06 -4.77 6.30
CA ILE A 203 6.14 -5.37 5.32
C ILE A 203 6.13 -6.89 5.46
N GLY A 204 7.29 -7.54 5.55
CA GLY A 204 7.41 -8.99 5.74
C GLY A 204 6.68 -9.48 6.99
N ALA A 205 6.86 -8.79 8.13
CA ALA A 205 6.16 -9.09 9.38
C ALA A 205 4.65 -8.88 9.26
N GLY A 206 4.22 -7.78 8.62
CA GLY A 206 2.80 -7.50 8.35
C GLY A 206 2.15 -8.55 7.45
N LEU A 207 2.82 -8.98 6.39
CA LEU A 207 2.36 -10.06 5.49
C LEU A 207 2.27 -11.39 6.24
N ALA A 208 3.30 -11.77 6.98
CA ALA A 208 3.29 -13.00 7.76
C ALA A 208 2.13 -13.04 8.76
N THR A 209 1.90 -11.93 9.47
CA THR A 209 0.75 -11.77 10.39
C THR A 209 -0.58 -11.88 9.65
N ALA A 210 -0.73 -11.20 8.51
CA ALA A 210 -1.94 -11.24 7.70
C ALA A 210 -2.28 -12.65 7.23
N PHE A 211 -1.29 -13.38 6.69
CA PHE A 211 -1.48 -14.77 6.23
C PHE A 211 -1.79 -15.72 7.38
N ALA A 212 -1.17 -15.55 8.55
CA ALA A 212 -1.48 -16.33 9.76
C ALA A 212 -2.92 -16.11 10.23
N LEU A 213 -3.47 -14.91 10.04
CA LEU A 213 -4.84 -14.56 10.41
C LEU A 213 -5.91 -15.00 9.41
N ALA A 214 -5.56 -15.47 8.21
CA ALA A 214 -6.51 -15.77 7.14
C ALA A 214 -7.65 -16.72 7.56
N ALA A 215 -7.34 -17.76 8.34
CA ALA A 215 -8.35 -18.70 8.85
C ALA A 215 -9.31 -18.04 9.86
N ARG A 216 -8.76 -17.21 10.77
CA ARG A 216 -9.55 -16.49 11.76
C ARG A 216 -10.48 -15.45 11.10
N LEU A 217 -9.98 -14.77 10.06
CA LEU A 217 -10.78 -13.81 9.28
C LEU A 217 -11.92 -14.49 8.52
N ASN A 218 -11.70 -15.71 7.99
CA ASN A 218 -12.78 -16.51 7.40
C ASN A 218 -13.88 -16.85 8.42
N ALA A 219 -13.51 -17.23 9.64
CA ALA A 219 -14.47 -17.49 10.70
C ALA A 219 -15.24 -16.21 11.11
N LEU A 220 -14.56 -15.06 11.19
CA LEU A 220 -15.17 -13.77 11.47
C LEU A 220 -16.16 -13.31 10.37
N ALA A 221 -15.92 -13.70 9.12
CA ALA A 221 -16.82 -13.40 8.02
C ALA A 221 -18.22 -14.05 8.21
N LEU A 222 -18.31 -15.16 8.95
CA LEU A 222 -19.57 -15.83 9.29
C LEU A 222 -20.36 -15.15 10.42
N GLY A 223 -19.75 -14.19 11.11
CA GLY A 223 -20.36 -13.50 12.26
C GLY A 223 -19.48 -13.57 13.50
N GLN A 224 -19.58 -12.56 14.38
CA GLN A 224 -18.76 -12.55 15.61
C GLN A 224 -19.14 -13.67 16.56
N GLU A 225 -20.43 -14.00 16.69
CA GLU A 225 -20.92 -15.09 17.53
C GLU A 225 -20.44 -16.45 17.03
N ILE A 226 -20.56 -16.69 15.72
CA ILE A 226 -20.08 -17.93 15.10
C ILE A 226 -18.56 -18.01 15.22
N GLY A 227 -17.84 -16.90 14.99
CA GLY A 227 -16.40 -16.85 15.17
C GLY A 227 -15.96 -17.24 16.58
N ARG A 228 -16.67 -16.73 17.63
CA ARG A 228 -16.43 -17.13 19.04
C ARG A 228 -16.72 -18.61 19.27
N ALA A 229 -17.82 -19.10 18.76
CA ALA A 229 -18.19 -20.53 18.87
C ALA A 229 -17.14 -21.44 18.21
N LEU A 230 -16.47 -20.97 17.17
CA LEU A 230 -15.35 -21.64 16.51
C LEU A 230 -13.98 -21.44 17.23
N GLY A 231 -13.99 -20.83 18.42
CA GLY A 231 -12.78 -20.64 19.23
C GLY A 231 -11.89 -19.46 18.80
N VAL A 232 -12.40 -18.54 17.99
CA VAL A 232 -11.61 -17.35 17.59
C VAL A 232 -11.64 -16.29 18.67
N ASP A 233 -10.49 -15.94 19.23
CA ASP A 233 -10.35 -14.75 20.06
C ASP A 233 -10.47 -13.50 19.18
N LEU A 234 -11.59 -12.78 19.35
CA LEU A 234 -11.91 -11.59 18.57
C LEU A 234 -10.94 -10.46 18.86
N ARG A 235 -10.61 -10.21 20.14
CA ARG A 235 -9.73 -9.11 20.55
C ARG A 235 -8.33 -9.28 19.97
N LEU A 236 -7.75 -10.45 20.16
CA LEU A 236 -6.41 -10.77 19.63
C LEU A 236 -6.42 -10.69 18.10
N THR A 237 -7.44 -11.22 17.44
CA THR A 237 -7.53 -11.17 15.97
C THR A 237 -7.62 -9.74 15.45
N TRP A 238 -8.41 -8.87 16.09
CA TRP A 238 -8.51 -7.46 15.75
C TRP A 238 -7.21 -6.71 16.01
N LEU A 239 -6.59 -6.90 17.17
CA LEU A 239 -5.31 -6.29 17.53
C LEU A 239 -4.23 -6.63 16.50
N LEU A 240 -4.05 -7.93 16.21
CA LEU A 240 -3.04 -8.39 15.25
C LEU A 240 -3.34 -7.93 13.83
N ALA A 241 -4.62 -7.89 13.42
CA ALA A 241 -4.98 -7.42 12.09
C ALA A 241 -4.78 -5.90 11.95
N CYS A 242 -5.14 -5.08 12.97
CA CYS A 242 -4.83 -3.65 12.96
C CYS A 242 -3.32 -3.40 12.96
N LEU A 243 -2.55 -4.15 13.76
CA LEU A 243 -1.09 -4.08 13.76
C LEU A 243 -0.51 -4.42 12.37
N ALA A 244 -1.00 -5.49 11.74
CA ALA A 244 -0.59 -5.85 10.39
C ALA A 244 -0.90 -4.72 9.38
N VAL A 245 -2.09 -4.11 9.45
CA VAL A 245 -2.46 -2.96 8.59
C VAL A 245 -1.53 -1.78 8.83
N MET A 246 -1.22 -1.45 10.09
CA MET A 246 -0.29 -0.36 10.43
C MET A 246 1.12 -0.62 9.89
N LEU A 247 1.63 -1.84 10.04
CA LEU A 247 2.95 -2.23 9.50
C LEU A 247 2.96 -2.16 7.97
N LEU A 248 1.94 -2.73 7.32
CA LEU A 248 1.88 -2.80 5.86
C LEU A 248 1.65 -1.42 5.23
N ALA A 249 0.58 -0.73 5.63
CA ALA A 249 0.24 0.56 5.04
C ALA A 249 1.19 1.67 5.51
N GLY A 250 1.66 1.62 6.76
CA GLY A 250 2.65 2.57 7.29
C GLY A 250 3.98 2.48 6.54
N ALA A 251 4.51 1.26 6.34
CA ALA A 251 5.74 1.07 5.58
C ALA A 251 5.57 1.39 4.09
N ALA A 252 4.44 1.04 3.48
CA ALA A 252 4.15 1.41 2.10
C ALA A 252 4.08 2.93 1.91
N THR A 253 3.36 3.64 2.80
CA THR A 253 3.27 5.12 2.78
C THR A 253 4.62 5.77 3.06
N ALA A 254 5.43 5.20 3.94
CA ALA A 254 6.78 5.70 4.20
C ALA A 254 7.69 5.57 2.96
N LEU A 255 7.63 4.43 2.25
CA LEU A 255 8.44 4.15 1.05
C LEU A 255 8.01 4.95 -0.19
N ALA A 256 6.71 5.10 -0.40
CA ALA A 256 6.14 5.58 -1.67
C ALA A 256 5.30 6.85 -1.54
N GLY A 257 5.17 7.41 -0.33
CA GLY A 257 4.18 8.43 -0.04
C GLY A 257 2.76 7.86 0.01
N PRO A 258 1.74 8.69 0.24
CA PRO A 258 0.36 8.27 0.29
C PRO A 258 -0.14 7.83 -1.10
N ILE A 259 -0.58 6.58 -1.22
CA ILE A 259 -1.15 6.01 -2.44
C ILE A 259 -2.56 5.54 -2.14
N ALA A 260 -3.54 6.07 -2.87
CA ALA A 260 -4.95 5.73 -2.75
C ALA A 260 -5.38 4.67 -3.78
N PHE A 261 -6.56 4.08 -3.57
CA PHE A 261 -7.26 3.15 -4.45
C PHE A 261 -6.61 1.77 -4.66
N VAL A 262 -5.31 1.62 -4.62
CA VAL A 262 -4.64 0.33 -4.82
C VAL A 262 -5.13 -0.68 -3.78
N GLY A 263 -5.16 -0.29 -2.50
CA GLY A 263 -5.67 -1.11 -1.39
C GLY A 263 -7.19 -1.32 -1.40
N LEU A 264 -7.94 -0.51 -2.14
CA LEU A 264 -9.37 -0.64 -2.29
C LEU A 264 -9.75 -1.59 -3.43
N VAL A 265 -9.14 -1.40 -4.60
CA VAL A 265 -9.47 -2.11 -5.84
C VAL A 265 -8.94 -3.53 -5.86
N ALA A 266 -7.70 -3.74 -5.43
CA ALA A 266 -7.05 -5.06 -5.54
C ALA A 266 -7.78 -6.17 -4.76
N PRO A 267 -8.22 -6.01 -3.51
CA PRO A 267 -8.96 -7.04 -2.80
C PRO A 267 -10.33 -7.33 -3.42
N HIS A 268 -10.94 -6.34 -4.05
CA HIS A 268 -12.20 -6.55 -4.75
C HIS A 268 -12.01 -7.43 -5.98
N LEU A 269 -11.00 -7.14 -6.82
CA LEU A 269 -10.65 -7.99 -7.96
C LEU A 269 -10.23 -9.38 -7.50
N ALA A 270 -9.48 -9.48 -6.40
CA ALA A 270 -9.09 -10.75 -5.81
C ALA A 270 -10.31 -11.61 -5.42
N ARG A 271 -11.36 -11.00 -4.84
CA ARG A 271 -12.61 -11.72 -4.52
C ARG A 271 -13.35 -12.22 -5.75
N LEU A 272 -13.37 -11.46 -6.83
CA LEU A 272 -13.99 -11.89 -8.09
C LEU A 272 -13.27 -13.11 -8.69
N LEU A 273 -11.94 -13.18 -8.58
CA LEU A 273 -11.14 -14.27 -9.12
C LEU A 273 -11.09 -15.48 -8.17
N ALA A 274 -10.90 -15.24 -6.89
CA ALA A 274 -10.62 -16.28 -5.91
C ALA A 274 -11.84 -16.71 -5.07
N GLY A 275 -12.95 -15.93 -5.09
CA GLY A 275 -14.09 -16.11 -4.20
C GLY A 275 -13.82 -15.57 -2.77
N PRO A 276 -14.67 -15.91 -1.77
CA PRO A 276 -14.67 -15.23 -0.47
C PRO A 276 -13.61 -15.71 0.53
N ASP A 277 -12.79 -16.71 0.22
CA ASP A 277 -11.81 -17.29 1.14
C ASP A 277 -10.56 -16.40 1.28
N GLN A 278 -10.30 -15.87 2.48
CA GLN A 278 -9.17 -14.99 2.79
C GLN A 278 -7.79 -15.64 2.50
N ARG A 279 -7.68 -16.97 2.57
CA ARG A 279 -6.46 -17.69 2.22
C ARG A 279 -6.04 -17.47 0.76
N TRP A 280 -7.01 -17.13 -0.10
CA TRP A 280 -6.81 -16.85 -1.51
C TRP A 280 -6.89 -15.34 -1.80
N ILE A 281 -7.79 -14.61 -1.11
CA ILE A 281 -7.93 -13.16 -1.29
C ILE A 281 -6.61 -12.45 -0.98
N LEU A 282 -5.94 -12.78 0.13
CA LEU A 282 -4.70 -12.11 0.53
C LEU A 282 -3.59 -12.23 -0.53
N PRO A 283 -3.20 -13.42 -1.02
CA PRO A 283 -2.14 -13.51 -2.03
C PRO A 283 -2.54 -12.92 -3.38
N PHE A 284 -3.81 -13.08 -3.81
CA PHE A 284 -4.28 -12.41 -5.02
C PHE A 284 -4.27 -10.89 -4.88
N SER A 285 -4.66 -10.35 -3.71
CA SER A 285 -4.62 -8.91 -3.44
C SER A 285 -3.20 -8.38 -3.49
N ALA A 286 -2.22 -9.10 -2.94
CA ALA A 286 -0.82 -8.75 -3.02
C ALA A 286 -0.33 -8.65 -4.48
N LEU A 287 -0.59 -9.68 -5.28
CA LEU A 287 -0.18 -9.72 -6.69
C LEU A 287 -0.84 -8.63 -7.53
N ILE A 288 -2.16 -8.47 -7.40
CA ILE A 288 -2.91 -7.48 -8.17
C ILE A 288 -2.47 -6.07 -7.80
N ALA A 289 -2.34 -5.78 -6.51
CA ALA A 289 -1.92 -4.45 -6.04
C ALA A 289 -0.49 -4.11 -6.44
N ALA A 290 0.43 -5.07 -6.36
CA ALA A 290 1.79 -4.90 -6.86
C ALA A 290 1.81 -4.59 -8.36
N GLY A 291 1.00 -5.33 -9.15
CA GLY A 291 0.86 -5.09 -10.58
C GLY A 291 0.22 -3.73 -10.91
N LEU A 292 -0.79 -3.31 -10.16
CA LEU A 292 -1.43 -2.00 -10.33
C LEU A 292 -0.47 -0.85 -10.05
N LEU A 293 0.28 -0.93 -8.95
CA LEU A 293 1.23 0.13 -8.57
C LEU A 293 2.42 0.17 -9.53
N LEU A 294 2.96 -0.98 -9.91
CA LEU A 294 4.03 -1.07 -10.88
C LEU A 294 3.59 -0.56 -12.27
N GLY A 295 2.37 -0.93 -12.70
CA GLY A 295 1.79 -0.42 -13.94
C GLY A 295 1.57 1.09 -13.92
N ALA A 296 1.09 1.65 -12.80
CA ALA A 296 0.95 3.08 -12.62
C ALA A 296 2.31 3.80 -12.70
N ASP A 297 3.36 3.23 -12.11
CA ASP A 297 4.70 3.77 -12.18
C ASP A 297 5.27 3.75 -13.61
N ILE A 298 5.13 2.63 -14.33
CA ILE A 298 5.58 2.53 -15.73
C ILE A 298 4.85 3.57 -16.59
N LEU A 299 3.53 3.67 -16.46
CA LEU A 299 2.72 4.64 -17.20
C LEU A 299 3.12 6.08 -16.87
N GLY A 300 3.35 6.40 -15.60
CA GLY A 300 3.80 7.74 -15.18
C GLY A 300 5.12 8.15 -15.80
N ARG A 301 6.04 7.20 -16.00
CA ARG A 301 7.33 7.41 -16.67
C ARG A 301 7.22 7.55 -18.19
N LEU A 302 6.23 6.90 -18.80
CA LEU A 302 6.06 6.90 -20.27
C LEU A 302 5.25 8.09 -20.76
N LEU A 303 4.17 8.46 -20.04
CA LEU A 303 3.19 9.46 -20.49
C LEU A 303 3.73 10.89 -20.47
N ALA A 304 4.70 11.18 -19.61
CA ALA A 304 5.23 12.53 -19.42
C ALA A 304 6.71 12.68 -19.78
N ALA A 305 7.30 11.72 -20.49
CA ALA A 305 8.72 11.78 -20.86
C ALA A 305 9.08 13.11 -21.54
N PRO A 306 10.21 13.77 -21.18
CA PRO A 306 11.27 13.31 -20.30
C PRO A 306 11.02 13.51 -18.79
N THR A 307 9.95 14.22 -18.40
CA THR A 307 9.49 14.33 -17.01
C THR A 307 8.73 13.06 -16.60
N GLU A 308 8.36 12.97 -15.33
CA GLU A 308 7.64 11.79 -14.81
C GLU A 308 6.44 12.23 -13.98
N ILE A 309 5.31 11.53 -14.13
CA ILE A 309 4.13 11.69 -13.28
C ILE A 309 4.27 10.72 -12.10
N ALA A 310 4.04 11.22 -10.88
CA ALA A 310 4.08 10.38 -9.68
C ALA A 310 3.09 9.21 -9.78
N ALA A 311 3.54 8.02 -9.37
CA ALA A 311 2.75 6.78 -9.44
C ALA A 311 1.42 6.89 -8.68
N GLY A 312 1.39 7.63 -7.56
CA GLY A 312 0.16 7.89 -6.79
C GLY A 312 -0.90 8.65 -7.59
N ILE A 313 -0.49 9.63 -8.40
CA ILE A 313 -1.41 10.39 -9.28
C ILE A 313 -1.99 9.47 -10.36
N VAL A 314 -1.15 8.66 -11.01
CA VAL A 314 -1.60 7.72 -12.05
C VAL A 314 -2.52 6.66 -11.44
N ALA A 315 -2.17 6.12 -10.27
CA ALA A 315 -3.00 5.16 -9.55
C ALA A 315 -4.39 5.74 -9.20
N LEU A 316 -4.45 7.01 -8.80
CA LEU A 316 -5.69 7.73 -8.52
C LEU A 316 -6.54 7.91 -9.79
N LEU A 317 -5.93 8.36 -10.89
CA LEU A 317 -6.60 8.58 -12.17
C LEU A 317 -7.17 7.30 -12.78
N LEU A 318 -6.50 6.17 -12.60
CA LEU A 318 -6.96 4.87 -13.09
C LEU A 318 -7.91 4.20 -12.08
N GLY A 319 -7.60 4.27 -10.80
CA GLY A 319 -8.34 3.61 -9.73
C GLY A 319 -9.71 4.23 -9.48
N GLY A 320 -9.83 5.55 -9.52
CA GLY A 320 -11.09 6.26 -9.29
C GLY A 320 -12.19 5.87 -10.28
N PRO A 321 -12.01 6.03 -11.60
CA PRO A 321 -12.99 5.61 -12.61
C PRO A 321 -13.26 4.10 -12.58
N ALA A 322 -12.21 3.28 -12.44
CA ALA A 322 -12.38 1.83 -12.34
C ALA A 322 -13.26 1.45 -11.15
N PHE A 323 -13.08 2.12 -10.00
CA PHE A 323 -13.89 1.92 -8.82
C PHE A 323 -15.37 2.33 -9.03
N ILE A 324 -15.63 3.47 -9.68
CA ILE A 324 -17.00 3.90 -10.00
C ILE A 324 -17.71 2.84 -10.88
N VAL A 325 -17.04 2.34 -11.90
CA VAL A 325 -17.58 1.28 -12.78
C VAL A 325 -17.88 0.02 -11.99
N LEU A 326 -16.97 -0.35 -11.08
CA LEU A 326 -17.07 -1.53 -10.25
C LEU A 326 -18.26 -1.44 -9.28
N VAL A 327 -18.44 -0.30 -8.59
CA VAL A 327 -19.58 -0.05 -7.70
C VAL A 327 -20.91 -0.11 -8.46
N ARG A 328 -20.97 0.47 -9.65
CA ARG A 328 -22.19 0.46 -10.49
C ARG A 328 -22.55 -0.94 -10.99
N ARG A 329 -21.57 -1.74 -11.43
CA ARG A 329 -21.84 -3.07 -12.01
C ARG A 329 -22.18 -4.15 -10.99
N PHE A 330 -21.56 -4.12 -9.84
CA PHE A 330 -21.60 -5.25 -8.90
C PHE A 330 -22.47 -5.00 -7.66
N ARG A 331 -23.47 -4.10 -7.67
CA ARG A 331 -24.41 -3.88 -6.54
C ARG A 331 -23.84 -4.39 -5.20
N LEU A 332 -22.89 -3.64 -4.64
CA LEU A 332 -22.10 -4.00 -3.44
C LEU A 332 -22.95 -4.35 -2.19
N SER A 333 -24.27 -4.25 -2.27
CA SER A 333 -25.24 -4.59 -1.21
C SER A 333 -25.46 -6.10 -0.98
N ARG A 334 -24.76 -6.99 -1.69
CA ARG A 334 -24.90 -8.46 -1.55
C ARG A 334 -23.59 -9.20 -1.23
N LEU A 335 -22.55 -8.50 -0.76
CA LEU A 335 -21.30 -9.14 -0.34
C LEU A 335 -21.16 -9.22 1.18
#